data_6141a79fd8c44a1d1654fb5655921ad5
#
_entry.id   6141a79fd8c44a1d1654fb5655921ad5
#
_cell.length_a   1.000
_cell.length_b   1.000
_cell.length_c   1.000
_cell.angle_alpha   90.00
_cell.angle_beta   90.00
_cell.angle_gamma   90.00
#
_symmetry.space_group_name_H-M   'P 1'
#
loop_
_entity.id
_entity.type
_entity.pdbx_description
1 polymer ?
#
loop_
_entity_poly.entity_id
_entity_poly.type
_entity_poly.pdbx_seq_one_letter_code
_entity_poly.pdbx_strand_id
1 'polypeptide(L)'
;MLSKCKRYISYRIKVAALFAAIYMLAASMLLFAGRLWLGIPCLFLVTLLLSAWGIYKMVAEPYQRHCEMMQAFAAGQVLQRMNGCGICFSPEQENMISRFNEMLNMKEVINATRKQAEYMALQNQINPHFLYNTLEGIRGETLHAGLNHVAKMTEALATFFRYTISNMDNLVTLEEELENIDNYYIIQRYRFGNRITLKIEYSEEDAERILHCRLPKLTLQPIVENAVCHGIEQMIGNGIIKIKVDITENHMIITVSDNGIGMPEERVMELNQKLNELKTEYIKDDHENKGGIAMVNVNNRIRLLCGEEYGIYIYSIPRMGT
;
A
#
# COMPACT_ATOMS: atom_id res chain seq x y z
N MET A 1 -20.90 29.71 27.87
CA MET A 1 -20.69 30.76 26.86
C MET A 1 -19.22 30.94 26.51
N LEU A 2 -18.31 31.05 27.49
CA LEU A 2 -16.85 31.22 27.27
C LEU A 2 -16.17 30.08 26.50
N SER A 3 -16.54 28.81 26.69
CA SER A 3 -16.00 27.68 25.97
C SER A 3 -16.36 27.68 24.46
N LYS A 4 -17.59 28.07 24.13
CA LYS A 4 -18.08 28.25 22.77
C LYS A 4 -17.44 29.44 22.07
N CYS A 5 -17.13 30.51 22.82
CA CYS A 5 -16.44 31.68 22.30
C CYS A 5 -15.01 31.38 21.82
N LYS A 6 -14.32 30.41 22.44
CA LYS A 6 -12.99 29.97 22.00
C LYS A 6 -13.02 29.19 20.68
N ARG A 7 -14.14 28.52 20.37
CA ARG A 7 -14.23 27.57 19.24
C ARG A 7 -14.91 28.17 18.00
N TYR A 8 -15.85 29.11 18.17
CA TYR A 8 -16.67 29.63 17.06
C TYR A 8 -16.57 31.14 16.89
N ILE A 9 -16.30 31.57 15.64
CA ILE A 9 -16.22 33.01 15.29
C ILE A 9 -17.57 33.69 15.52
N SER A 10 -18.70 33.06 15.22
CA SER A 10 -20.06 33.62 15.43
C SER A 10 -20.33 34.01 16.88
N TYR A 11 -19.82 33.25 17.85
CA TYR A 11 -19.95 33.62 19.27
C TYR A 11 -19.00 34.74 19.68
N ARG A 12 -17.82 34.83 19.05
CA ARG A 12 -16.86 35.94 19.27
C ARG A 12 -17.43 37.25 18.78
N ILE A 13 -18.13 37.25 17.62
CA ILE A 13 -18.84 38.46 17.10
C ILE A 13 -19.91 38.92 18.08
N LYS A 14 -20.72 38.01 18.62
CA LYS A 14 -21.75 38.36 19.61
C LYS A 14 -21.17 38.96 20.88
N VAL A 15 -20.05 38.41 21.37
CA VAL A 15 -19.36 38.93 22.56
C VAL A 15 -18.73 40.29 22.28
N ALA A 16 -18.06 40.45 21.11
CA ALA A 16 -17.51 41.75 20.71
C ALA A 16 -18.58 42.83 20.55
N ALA A 17 -19.73 42.50 19.97
CA ALA A 17 -20.87 43.43 19.87
C ALA A 17 -21.44 43.84 21.25
N LEU A 18 -21.53 42.90 22.20
CA LEU A 18 -21.94 43.17 23.57
C LEU A 18 -20.97 44.13 24.29
N PHE A 19 -19.63 43.86 24.16
CA PHE A 19 -18.62 44.77 24.72
C PHE A 19 -18.66 46.15 24.11
N ALA A 20 -18.84 46.26 22.78
CA ALA A 20 -19.00 47.53 22.10
C ALA A 20 -20.22 48.30 22.58
N ALA A 21 -21.38 47.64 22.78
CA ALA A 21 -22.60 48.25 23.31
C ALA A 21 -22.41 48.76 24.75
N ILE A 22 -21.79 47.97 25.63
CA ILE A 22 -21.48 48.38 27.00
C ILE A 22 -20.56 49.60 27.01
N TYR A 23 -19.53 49.57 26.14
CA TYR A 23 -18.57 50.66 26.01
C TYR A 23 -19.23 51.95 25.54
N MET A 24 -20.13 51.88 24.56
CA MET A 24 -20.93 53.04 24.07
C MET A 24 -21.83 53.63 25.16
N LEU A 25 -22.49 52.77 25.97
CA LEU A 25 -23.28 53.18 27.11
C LEU A 25 -22.44 53.89 28.19
N ALA A 26 -21.27 53.33 28.55
CA ALA A 26 -20.35 53.96 29.50
C ALA A 26 -19.82 55.28 28.98
N ALA A 27 -19.50 55.39 27.70
CA ALA A 27 -19.06 56.62 27.05
C ALA A 27 -20.15 57.70 27.08
N SER A 28 -21.42 57.35 26.80
CA SER A 28 -22.53 58.29 26.84
C SER A 28 -22.79 58.81 28.27
N MET A 29 -22.67 57.95 29.28
CA MET A 29 -22.79 58.38 30.70
C MET A 29 -21.69 59.37 31.11
N LEU A 30 -20.42 59.11 30.68
CA LEU A 30 -19.30 60.02 30.99
C LEU A 30 -19.46 61.38 30.31
N LEU A 31 -19.98 61.43 29.09
CA LEU A 31 -20.27 62.67 28.36
C LEU A 31 -21.37 63.46 29.06
N PHE A 32 -22.34 62.79 29.66
CA PHE A 32 -23.46 63.46 30.37
C PHE A 32 -23.03 64.01 31.72
N ALA A 33 -22.01 63.49 32.36
CA ALA A 33 -21.54 63.88 33.68
C ALA A 33 -20.77 65.22 33.69
N GLY A 34 -20.53 65.91 32.56
CA GLY A 34 -20.23 67.36 32.46
C GLY A 34 -18.91 67.87 33.07
N ARG A 35 -17.98 67.05 33.49
CA ARG A 35 -16.65 67.41 34.00
C ARG A 35 -15.54 66.92 33.10
N LEU A 36 -15.22 67.74 32.10
CA LEU A 36 -14.11 67.44 31.16
C LEU A 36 -12.76 67.84 31.77
N TRP A 37 -12.12 66.91 32.46
CA TRP A 37 -10.67 67.00 32.70
C TRP A 37 -9.95 66.46 31.46
N LEU A 38 -8.93 67.16 30.93
CA LEU A 38 -8.23 66.81 29.67
C LEU A 38 -7.65 65.37 29.62
N GLY A 39 -7.42 64.74 30.77
CA GLY A 39 -6.96 63.36 30.87
C GLY A 39 -8.05 62.31 30.51
N ILE A 40 -9.33 62.63 30.64
CA ILE A 40 -10.43 61.68 30.38
C ILE A 40 -10.56 61.34 28.88
N PRO A 41 -10.50 62.28 27.92
CA PRO A 41 -10.58 61.98 26.50
C PRO A 41 -9.33 61.19 26.02
N CYS A 42 -8.15 61.43 26.56
CA CYS A 42 -6.96 60.61 26.21
C CYS A 42 -7.09 59.16 26.70
N LEU A 43 -7.55 58.97 27.93
CA LEU A 43 -7.82 57.61 28.44
C LEU A 43 -8.88 56.90 27.61
N PHE A 44 -9.93 57.62 27.21
CA PHE A 44 -10.99 57.09 26.34
C PHE A 44 -10.46 56.70 24.97
N LEU A 45 -9.58 57.47 24.35
CA LEU A 45 -8.98 57.17 23.06
C LEU A 45 -8.09 55.93 23.14
N VAL A 46 -7.29 55.79 24.18
CA VAL A 46 -6.46 54.60 24.41
C VAL A 46 -7.30 53.35 24.60
N THR A 47 -8.39 53.42 25.41
CA THR A 47 -9.26 52.26 25.60
C THR A 47 -10.02 51.90 24.31
N LEU A 48 -10.37 52.88 23.49
CA LEU A 48 -11.01 52.68 22.17
C LEU A 48 -10.05 51.98 21.22
N LEU A 49 -8.76 52.38 21.13
CA LEU A 49 -7.75 51.74 20.32
C LEU A 49 -7.49 50.29 20.78
N LEU A 50 -7.38 50.06 22.09
CA LEU A 50 -7.19 48.73 22.65
C LEU A 50 -8.41 47.83 22.39
N SER A 51 -9.62 48.36 22.48
CA SER A 51 -10.83 47.59 22.16
C SER A 51 -10.94 47.28 20.67
N ALA A 52 -10.58 48.22 19.80
CA ALA A 52 -10.55 48.01 18.34
C ALA A 52 -9.50 46.95 17.98
N TRP A 53 -8.30 47.02 18.57
CA TRP A 53 -7.26 46.01 18.38
C TRP A 53 -7.70 44.62 18.88
N GLY A 54 -8.36 44.56 20.05
CA GLY A 54 -8.92 43.34 20.60
C GLY A 54 -9.96 42.71 19.67
N ILE A 55 -10.90 43.53 19.14
CA ILE A 55 -11.91 43.08 18.18
C ILE A 55 -11.26 42.59 16.89
N TYR A 56 -10.28 43.30 16.36
CA TYR A 56 -9.56 42.88 15.18
C TYR A 56 -8.91 41.50 15.38
N LYS A 57 -8.15 41.32 16.46
CA LYS A 57 -7.45 40.06 16.74
C LYS A 57 -8.41 38.92 17.08
N MET A 58 -9.53 39.21 17.71
CA MET A 58 -10.50 38.20 18.17
C MET A 58 -11.48 37.76 17.08
N VAL A 59 -11.76 38.63 16.12
CA VAL A 59 -12.78 38.40 15.09
C VAL A 59 -12.24 38.49 13.68
N ALA A 60 -11.56 39.60 13.31
CA ALA A 60 -11.19 39.87 11.92
C ALA A 60 -10.11 38.91 11.44
N GLU A 61 -9.08 38.72 12.22
CA GLU A 61 -7.94 37.80 11.87
C GLU A 61 -8.41 36.35 11.72
N PRO A 62 -9.19 35.75 12.65
CA PRO A 62 -9.72 34.41 12.46
C PRO A 62 -10.70 34.30 11.30
N TYR A 63 -11.46 35.33 11.01
CA TYR A 63 -12.39 35.38 9.88
C TYR A 63 -11.66 35.39 8.54
N GLN A 64 -10.58 36.17 8.40
CA GLN A 64 -9.75 36.18 7.19
C GLN A 64 -9.12 34.82 6.93
N ARG A 65 -8.53 34.17 7.95
CA ARG A 65 -7.97 32.81 7.84
C ARG A 65 -9.05 31.79 7.42
N HIS A 66 -10.25 31.96 7.94
CA HIS A 66 -11.37 31.10 7.55
C HIS A 66 -11.77 31.29 6.08
N CYS A 67 -11.81 32.54 5.58
CA CYS A 67 -12.09 32.83 4.17
C CYS A 67 -11.02 32.27 3.23
N GLU A 68 -9.73 32.43 3.58
CA GLU A 68 -8.62 31.88 2.81
C GLU A 68 -8.70 30.34 2.72
N MET A 69 -9.06 29.67 3.82
CA MET A 69 -9.26 28.24 3.85
C MET A 69 -10.42 27.81 2.96
N MET A 70 -11.54 28.54 2.98
CA MET A 70 -12.70 28.26 2.12
C MET A 70 -12.41 28.48 0.64
N GLN A 71 -11.62 29.49 0.31
CA GLN A 71 -11.16 29.71 -1.07
C GLN A 71 -10.23 28.59 -1.56
N ALA A 72 -9.29 28.14 -0.73
CA ALA A 72 -8.43 27.01 -1.04
C ALA A 72 -9.22 25.72 -1.25
N PHE A 73 -10.27 25.50 -0.45
CA PHE A 73 -11.19 24.38 -0.63
C PHE A 73 -11.97 24.47 -1.95
N ALA A 74 -12.50 25.65 -2.28
CA ALA A 74 -13.22 25.87 -3.54
C ALA A 74 -12.31 25.70 -4.78
N ALA A 75 -11.00 25.96 -4.63
CA ALA A 75 -9.98 25.73 -5.65
C ALA A 75 -9.51 24.27 -5.76
N GLY A 76 -10.11 23.32 -4.98
CA GLY A 76 -9.77 21.90 -5.02
C GLY A 76 -8.47 21.53 -4.29
N GLN A 77 -7.87 22.47 -3.56
CA GLN A 77 -6.71 22.21 -2.72
C GLN A 77 -7.14 21.52 -1.42
N VAL A 78 -6.73 20.31 -1.34
CA VAL A 78 -7.08 19.20 -0.44
C VAL A 78 -7.25 19.51 1.05
N LEU A 79 -8.23 18.86 1.58
CA LEU A 79 -8.71 18.51 2.94
C LEU A 79 -7.68 18.40 4.09
N GLN A 80 -6.40 18.19 3.85
CA GLN A 80 -5.40 18.11 4.92
C GLN A 80 -5.26 19.38 5.76
N ARG A 81 -5.62 20.55 5.20
CA ARG A 81 -5.62 21.81 5.93
C ARG A 81 -6.88 22.03 6.76
N MET A 82 -7.99 21.35 6.49
CA MET A 82 -9.25 21.53 7.24
C MET A 82 -9.21 20.90 8.64
N ASN A 83 -8.51 19.79 8.82
CA ASN A 83 -8.35 19.14 10.13
C ASN A 83 -7.44 19.90 11.11
N GLY A 84 -6.67 20.89 10.61
CA GLY A 84 -5.78 21.73 11.44
C GLY A 84 -6.40 23.04 11.94
N CYS A 85 -7.57 23.44 11.46
CA CYS A 85 -8.22 24.67 11.90
C CYS A 85 -9.08 24.42 13.13
N GLY A 86 -8.53 24.70 14.33
CA GLY A 86 -9.25 24.61 15.60
C GLY A 86 -10.39 25.63 15.80
N ILE A 87 -10.73 26.46 14.78
CA ILE A 87 -11.73 27.53 14.88
C ILE A 87 -12.69 27.44 13.69
N CYS A 88 -13.94 27.07 13.97
CA CYS A 88 -15.04 27.06 13.00
C CYS A 88 -15.87 28.36 13.07
N PHE A 89 -16.58 28.69 11.99
CA PHE A 89 -17.46 29.87 12.00
C PHE A 89 -18.66 29.67 12.93
N SER A 90 -19.31 28.54 12.86
CA SER A 90 -20.47 28.17 13.70
C SER A 90 -20.50 26.65 13.97
N PRO A 91 -21.31 26.21 14.96
CA PRO A 91 -21.50 24.76 15.21
C PRO A 91 -22.12 24.03 14.03
N GLU A 92 -22.99 24.69 13.26
CA GLU A 92 -23.65 24.11 12.09
C GLU A 92 -22.62 23.80 10.99
N GLN A 93 -21.63 24.69 10.81
CA GLN A 93 -20.54 24.48 9.86
C GLN A 93 -19.62 23.35 10.29
N GLU A 94 -19.33 23.24 11.58
CA GLU A 94 -18.55 22.12 12.10
C GLU A 94 -19.24 20.77 11.81
N ASN A 95 -20.55 20.70 12.03
CA ASN A 95 -21.36 19.52 11.71
C ASN A 95 -21.37 19.22 10.19
N MET A 96 -21.44 20.26 9.36
CA MET A 96 -21.39 20.11 7.90
C MET A 96 -20.04 19.55 7.43
N ILE A 97 -18.94 20.07 7.96
CA ILE A 97 -17.59 19.59 7.67
C ILE A 97 -17.41 18.13 8.11
N SER A 98 -17.89 17.77 9.30
CA SER A 98 -17.85 16.40 9.80
C SER A 98 -18.59 15.43 8.87
N ARG A 99 -19.83 15.76 8.51
CA ARG A 99 -20.62 14.94 7.57
C ARG A 99 -20.00 14.84 6.19
N PHE A 100 -19.38 15.91 5.73
CA PHE A 100 -18.68 15.90 4.45
C PHE A 100 -17.45 14.96 4.47
N ASN A 101 -16.67 14.98 5.57
CA ASN A 101 -15.57 14.06 5.78
C ASN A 101 -16.03 12.59 5.86
N GLU A 102 -17.15 12.34 6.54
CA GLU A 102 -17.77 11.01 6.57
C GLU A 102 -18.16 10.54 5.16
N MET A 103 -18.77 11.42 4.36
CA MET A 103 -19.15 11.10 2.97
C MET A 103 -17.93 10.83 2.09
N LEU A 104 -16.84 11.56 2.26
CA LEU A 104 -15.60 11.35 1.51
C LEU A 104 -14.93 10.01 1.88
N ASN A 105 -14.83 9.72 3.17
CA ASN A 105 -14.32 8.43 3.65
C ASN A 105 -15.18 7.27 3.13
N MET A 106 -16.51 7.43 3.14
CA MET A 106 -17.43 6.44 2.59
C MET A 106 -17.24 6.23 1.08
N LYS A 107 -17.00 7.32 0.33
CA LYS A 107 -16.72 7.25 -1.11
C LYS A 107 -15.40 6.51 -1.40
N GLU A 108 -14.36 6.71 -0.59
CA GLU A 108 -13.10 5.98 -0.72
C GLU A 108 -13.28 4.48 -0.43
N VAL A 109 -14.03 4.15 0.62
CA VAL A 109 -14.37 2.76 0.96
C VAL A 109 -15.19 2.11 -0.16
N ILE A 110 -16.20 2.79 -0.70
CA ILE A 110 -17.02 2.29 -1.82
C ILE A 110 -16.14 2.06 -3.06
N ASN A 111 -15.24 2.99 -3.39
CA ASN A 111 -14.35 2.84 -4.54
C ASN A 111 -13.36 1.68 -4.36
N ALA A 112 -12.81 1.50 -3.16
CA ALA A 112 -11.95 0.38 -2.84
C ALA A 112 -12.69 -0.95 -2.95
N THR A 113 -13.91 -1.04 -2.40
CA THR A 113 -14.77 -2.23 -2.48
C THR A 113 -15.16 -2.55 -3.93
N ARG A 114 -15.48 -1.52 -4.72
CA ARG A 114 -15.79 -1.68 -6.15
C ARG A 114 -14.59 -2.21 -6.93
N LYS A 115 -13.39 -1.64 -6.73
CA LYS A 115 -12.17 -2.13 -7.37
C LYS A 115 -11.87 -3.57 -6.98
N GLN A 116 -12.08 -3.93 -5.73
CA GLN A 116 -11.91 -5.31 -5.26
C GLN A 116 -12.93 -6.26 -5.89
N ALA A 117 -14.20 -5.84 -6.02
CA ALA A 117 -15.23 -6.62 -6.71
C ALA A 117 -14.94 -6.77 -8.21
N GLU A 118 -14.48 -5.72 -8.88
CA GLU A 118 -14.05 -5.76 -10.28
C GLU A 118 -12.84 -6.70 -10.45
N TYR A 119 -11.86 -6.65 -9.53
CA TYR A 119 -10.72 -7.56 -9.53
C TYR A 119 -11.15 -9.03 -9.32
N MET A 120 -12.04 -9.30 -8.36
CA MET A 120 -12.60 -10.64 -8.14
C MET A 120 -13.40 -11.14 -9.34
N ALA A 121 -14.17 -10.26 -10.00
CA ALA A 121 -14.90 -10.60 -11.21
C ALA A 121 -13.97 -10.96 -12.37
N LEU A 122 -12.85 -10.24 -12.53
CA LEU A 122 -11.82 -10.55 -13.52
C LEU A 122 -11.08 -11.86 -13.21
N GLN A 123 -10.78 -12.14 -11.96
CA GLN A 123 -10.20 -13.43 -11.54
C GLN A 123 -11.14 -14.60 -11.81
N ASN A 124 -12.45 -14.41 -11.61
CA ASN A 124 -13.45 -15.45 -11.83
C ASN A 124 -13.79 -15.69 -13.31
N GLN A 125 -13.24 -14.92 -14.27
CA GLN A 125 -13.43 -15.16 -15.71
C GLN A 125 -12.79 -16.48 -16.17
N ILE A 126 -11.75 -16.96 -15.49
CA ILE A 126 -11.27 -18.33 -15.66
C ILE A 126 -12.02 -19.18 -14.63
N ASN A 127 -12.94 -20.04 -15.06
CA ASN A 127 -13.60 -20.97 -14.16
C ASN A 127 -12.57 -22.04 -13.69
N PRO A 128 -12.06 -21.98 -12.43
CA PRO A 128 -11.02 -22.90 -11.98
C PRO A 128 -11.49 -24.36 -12.04
N HIS A 129 -12.76 -24.58 -11.72
CA HIS A 129 -13.35 -25.91 -11.73
C HIS A 129 -13.42 -26.52 -13.16
N PHE A 130 -13.72 -25.71 -14.17
CA PHE A 130 -13.67 -26.18 -15.55
C PHE A 130 -12.26 -26.57 -15.97
N LEU A 131 -11.25 -25.76 -15.59
CA LEU A 131 -9.85 -26.03 -15.89
C LEU A 131 -9.39 -27.36 -15.26
N TYR A 132 -9.70 -27.58 -13.97
CA TYR A 132 -9.32 -28.81 -13.28
C TYR A 132 -10.00 -30.04 -13.88
N ASN A 133 -11.29 -29.97 -14.13
CA ASN A 133 -12.03 -31.07 -14.71
C ASN A 133 -11.53 -31.43 -16.11
N THR A 134 -11.14 -30.44 -16.90
CA THR A 134 -10.58 -30.66 -18.24
C THR A 134 -9.23 -31.35 -18.13
N LEU A 135 -8.35 -30.90 -17.23
CA LEU A 135 -7.04 -31.51 -17.00
C LEU A 135 -7.16 -32.94 -16.46
N GLU A 136 -8.07 -33.18 -15.52
CA GLU A 136 -8.35 -34.54 -15.02
C GLU A 136 -8.91 -35.47 -16.13
N GLY A 137 -9.76 -34.96 -17.02
CA GLY A 137 -10.20 -35.70 -18.20
C GLY A 137 -9.04 -36.09 -19.09
N ILE A 138 -8.15 -35.15 -19.42
CA ILE A 138 -6.94 -35.40 -20.22
C ILE A 138 -6.04 -36.44 -19.52
N ARG A 139 -5.86 -36.32 -18.19
CA ARG A 139 -5.07 -37.29 -17.38
C ARG A 139 -5.65 -38.69 -17.50
N GLY A 140 -6.98 -38.81 -17.36
CA GLY A 140 -7.68 -40.10 -17.48
C GLY A 140 -7.45 -40.74 -18.86
N GLU A 141 -7.64 -40.01 -19.96
CA GLU A 141 -7.41 -40.48 -21.31
C GLU A 141 -5.96 -40.90 -21.56
N THR A 142 -5.00 -40.11 -21.06
CA THR A 142 -3.56 -40.41 -21.23
C THR A 142 -3.14 -41.65 -20.43
N LEU A 143 -3.70 -41.90 -19.26
CA LEU A 143 -3.49 -43.12 -18.48
C LEU A 143 -4.07 -44.33 -19.22
N HIS A 144 -5.27 -44.20 -19.79
CA HIS A 144 -5.91 -45.27 -20.56
C HIS A 144 -5.12 -45.63 -21.84
N ALA A 145 -4.49 -44.62 -22.45
CA ALA A 145 -3.57 -44.76 -23.59
C ALA A 145 -2.17 -45.28 -23.23
N GLY A 146 -1.87 -45.50 -21.93
CA GLY A 146 -0.58 -45.94 -21.45
C GLY A 146 0.53 -44.86 -21.47
N LEU A 147 0.12 -43.59 -21.68
CA LEU A 147 1.03 -42.43 -21.76
C LEU A 147 1.34 -41.87 -20.36
N ASN A 148 1.93 -42.69 -19.48
CA ASN A 148 2.16 -42.35 -18.07
C ASN A 148 2.92 -41.02 -17.83
N HIS A 149 3.86 -40.69 -18.73
CA HIS A 149 4.61 -39.42 -18.62
C HIS A 149 3.75 -38.19 -18.91
N VAL A 150 2.79 -38.28 -19.84
CA VAL A 150 1.84 -37.18 -20.13
C VAL A 150 0.84 -37.05 -18.98
N ALA A 151 0.39 -38.19 -18.43
CA ALA A 151 -0.52 -38.19 -17.27
C ALA A 151 0.14 -37.49 -16.05
N LYS A 152 1.41 -37.77 -15.74
CA LYS A 152 2.17 -37.08 -14.68
C LYS A 152 2.30 -35.59 -14.94
N MET A 153 2.58 -35.17 -16.18
CA MET A 153 2.66 -33.74 -16.51
C MET A 153 1.30 -33.06 -16.34
N THR A 154 0.22 -33.71 -16.77
CA THR A 154 -1.14 -33.15 -16.64
C THR A 154 -1.55 -33.03 -15.17
N GLU A 155 -1.18 -34.00 -14.33
CA GLU A 155 -1.39 -33.95 -12.88
C GLU A 155 -0.62 -32.78 -12.23
N ALA A 156 0.66 -32.62 -12.55
CA ALA A 156 1.48 -31.52 -12.08
C ALA A 156 0.89 -30.15 -12.50
N LEU A 157 0.42 -30.06 -13.75
CA LEU A 157 -0.24 -28.85 -14.28
C LEU A 157 -1.55 -28.55 -13.55
N ALA A 158 -2.37 -29.54 -13.28
CA ALA A 158 -3.63 -29.38 -12.53
C ALA A 158 -3.36 -28.89 -11.08
N THR A 159 -2.36 -29.49 -10.40
CA THR A 159 -1.97 -29.11 -9.05
C THR A 159 -1.38 -27.69 -9.01
N PHE A 160 -0.51 -27.35 -9.96
CA PHE A 160 0.06 -26.03 -10.14
C PHE A 160 -1.03 -24.96 -10.30
N PHE A 161 -1.98 -25.16 -11.20
CA PHE A 161 -3.09 -24.22 -11.38
C PHE A 161 -3.99 -24.13 -10.16
N ARG A 162 -4.27 -25.25 -9.48
CA ARG A 162 -5.04 -25.26 -8.25
C ARG A 162 -4.40 -24.38 -7.18
N TYR A 163 -3.08 -24.52 -6.99
CA TYR A 163 -2.34 -23.68 -6.05
C TYR A 163 -2.36 -22.22 -6.45
N THR A 164 -2.10 -21.90 -7.73
CA THR A 164 -1.99 -20.52 -8.22
C THR A 164 -3.33 -19.77 -8.15
N ILE A 165 -4.44 -20.44 -8.48
CA ILE A 165 -5.77 -19.81 -8.58
C ILE A 165 -6.52 -19.83 -7.25
N SER A 166 -6.18 -20.69 -6.29
CA SER A 166 -6.86 -20.74 -5.00
C SER A 166 -6.59 -19.48 -4.15
N ASN A 167 -7.67 -18.87 -3.64
CA ASN A 167 -7.65 -17.57 -2.96
C ASN A 167 -7.54 -17.65 -1.43
N MET A 168 -7.24 -18.81 -0.82
CA MET A 168 -7.63 -18.98 0.57
C MET A 168 -6.69 -18.41 1.61
N ASP A 169 -5.39 -18.37 1.40
CA ASP A 169 -4.47 -17.91 2.44
C ASP A 169 -3.43 -16.91 1.93
N ASN A 170 -3.25 -15.83 2.68
CA ASN A 170 -2.18 -14.86 2.41
C ASN A 170 -0.80 -15.42 2.80
N LEU A 171 -0.75 -16.35 3.77
CA LEU A 171 0.46 -17.00 4.27
C LEU A 171 0.30 -18.51 4.16
N VAL A 172 1.27 -19.16 3.55
CA VAL A 172 1.38 -20.61 3.34
C VAL A 172 2.65 -21.14 3.99
N THR A 173 2.78 -22.45 4.14
CA THR A 173 4.01 -23.06 4.61
C THR A 173 5.07 -23.10 3.50
N LEU A 174 6.34 -23.16 3.88
CA LEU A 174 7.42 -23.35 2.92
C LEU A 174 7.27 -24.69 2.17
N GLU A 175 6.77 -25.72 2.84
CA GLU A 175 6.47 -27.03 2.22
C GLU A 175 5.50 -26.87 1.03
N GLU A 176 4.42 -26.12 1.20
CA GLU A 176 3.43 -25.87 0.14
C GLU A 176 4.04 -25.09 -1.05
N GLU A 177 4.89 -24.09 -0.79
CA GLU A 177 5.62 -23.37 -1.85
C GLU A 177 6.60 -24.28 -2.60
N LEU A 178 7.37 -25.10 -1.88
CA LEU A 178 8.31 -26.03 -2.49
C LEU A 178 7.61 -27.13 -3.31
N GLU A 179 6.48 -27.65 -2.82
CA GLU A 179 5.64 -28.60 -3.57
C GLU A 179 5.12 -27.96 -4.88
N ASN A 180 4.71 -26.71 -4.83
CA ASN A 180 4.28 -25.99 -6.02
C ASN A 180 5.44 -25.79 -7.02
N ILE A 181 6.66 -25.53 -6.53
CA ILE A 181 7.85 -25.43 -7.37
C ILE A 181 8.20 -26.79 -7.99
N ASP A 182 8.06 -27.89 -7.26
CA ASP A 182 8.27 -29.23 -7.81
C ASP A 182 7.29 -29.53 -8.96
N ASN A 183 6.01 -29.17 -8.80
CA ASN A 183 5.03 -29.28 -9.87
C ASN A 183 5.41 -28.42 -11.09
N TYR A 184 5.84 -27.17 -10.86
CA TYR A 184 6.36 -26.31 -11.94
C TYR A 184 7.58 -26.92 -12.61
N TYR A 185 8.52 -27.48 -11.85
CA TYR A 185 9.72 -28.13 -12.38
C TYR A 185 9.38 -29.37 -13.24
N ILE A 186 8.38 -30.18 -12.85
CA ILE A 186 7.92 -31.31 -13.67
C ILE A 186 7.43 -30.80 -15.03
N ILE A 187 6.67 -29.71 -15.07
CA ILE A 187 6.17 -29.09 -16.31
C ILE A 187 7.34 -28.59 -17.17
N GLN A 188 8.31 -27.87 -16.57
CA GLN A 188 9.47 -27.34 -17.28
C GLN A 188 10.39 -28.45 -17.78
N ARG A 189 10.58 -29.54 -17.02
CA ARG A 189 11.33 -30.70 -17.44
C ARG A 189 10.74 -31.38 -18.67
N TYR A 190 9.43 -31.35 -18.83
CA TYR A 190 8.79 -31.83 -20.06
C TYR A 190 9.15 -30.97 -21.28
N ARG A 191 9.24 -29.63 -21.09
CA ARG A 191 9.60 -28.67 -22.14
C ARG A 191 11.08 -28.70 -22.49
N PHE A 192 11.97 -28.76 -21.48
CA PHE A 192 13.41 -28.64 -21.65
C PHE A 192 14.17 -29.98 -21.59
N GLY A 193 13.48 -31.08 -21.29
CA GLY A 193 14.11 -32.38 -21.10
C GLY A 193 15.04 -32.39 -19.89
N ASN A 194 16.19 -33.09 -20.07
CA ASN A 194 17.19 -33.19 -19.00
C ASN A 194 18.12 -31.96 -18.90
N ARG A 195 17.84 -30.90 -19.66
CA ARG A 195 18.64 -29.66 -19.64
C ARG A 195 18.46 -28.84 -18.38
N ILE A 196 17.39 -29.06 -17.61
CA ILE A 196 17.12 -28.33 -16.38
C ILE A 196 17.20 -29.27 -15.19
N THR A 197 17.84 -28.81 -14.12
CA THR A 197 17.95 -29.52 -12.84
C THR A 197 17.55 -28.58 -11.70
N LEU A 198 16.63 -29.02 -10.87
CA LEU A 198 16.26 -28.34 -9.61
C LEU A 198 16.94 -29.06 -8.45
N LYS A 199 17.55 -28.30 -7.54
CA LYS A 199 18.12 -28.79 -6.28
C LYS A 199 17.54 -27.99 -5.13
N ILE A 200 17.01 -28.68 -4.13
CA ILE A 200 16.51 -28.07 -2.90
C ILE A 200 17.39 -28.57 -1.76
N GLU A 201 17.97 -27.64 -1.00
CA GLU A 201 18.89 -27.93 0.09
C GLU A 201 18.45 -27.21 1.37
N TYR A 202 18.30 -27.95 2.45
CA TYR A 202 18.11 -27.47 3.80
C TYR A 202 18.65 -28.48 4.81
N SER A 203 18.85 -28.05 6.07
CA SER A 203 19.32 -28.95 7.12
C SER A 203 18.26 -30.01 7.43
N GLU A 204 18.67 -31.29 7.41
CA GLU A 204 17.77 -32.40 7.81
C GLU A 204 17.36 -32.32 9.28
N GLU A 205 18.24 -31.80 10.16
CA GLU A 205 18.00 -31.66 11.59
C GLU A 205 16.88 -30.64 11.87
N ASP A 206 16.79 -29.59 11.04
CA ASP A 206 15.81 -28.51 11.16
C ASP A 206 14.65 -28.64 10.17
N ALA A 207 14.57 -29.73 9.41
CA ALA A 207 13.63 -29.88 8.29
C ALA A 207 12.18 -29.60 8.69
N GLU A 208 11.71 -30.18 9.80
CA GLU A 208 10.34 -29.99 10.28
C GLU A 208 10.06 -28.53 10.61
N ARG A 209 11.00 -27.84 11.26
CA ARG A 209 10.90 -26.44 11.60
C ARG A 209 10.92 -25.55 10.34
N ILE A 210 11.81 -25.84 9.40
CA ILE A 210 11.96 -25.11 8.14
C ILE A 210 10.70 -25.23 7.28
N LEU A 211 10.20 -26.43 7.07
CA LEU A 211 9.05 -26.70 6.20
C LEU A 211 7.76 -26.08 6.72
N HIS A 212 7.60 -25.96 8.04
CA HIS A 212 6.43 -25.32 8.66
C HIS A 212 6.54 -23.78 8.80
N CYS A 213 7.67 -23.18 8.44
CA CYS A 213 7.79 -21.72 8.38
C CYS A 213 6.78 -21.13 7.38
N ARG A 214 6.14 -20.03 7.76
CA ARG A 214 5.14 -19.37 6.93
C ARG A 214 5.73 -18.21 6.15
N LEU A 215 5.35 -18.13 4.88
CA LEU A 215 5.72 -17.03 3.97
C LEU A 215 4.51 -16.64 3.12
N PRO A 216 4.53 -15.45 2.49
CA PRO A 216 3.46 -15.06 1.58
C PRO A 216 3.34 -16.03 0.40
N LYS A 217 2.13 -16.45 0.10
CA LYS A 217 1.84 -17.35 -1.04
C LYS A 217 2.41 -16.80 -2.35
N LEU A 218 2.92 -17.66 -3.23
CA LEU A 218 3.55 -17.30 -4.50
C LEU A 218 4.80 -16.41 -4.30
N THR A 219 5.59 -16.65 -3.27
CA THR A 219 6.85 -15.94 -3.03
C THR A 219 7.98 -16.54 -3.87
N LEU A 220 8.17 -17.85 -3.85
CA LEU A 220 9.27 -18.50 -4.53
C LEU A 220 8.99 -18.73 -6.02
N GLN A 221 7.75 -18.99 -6.39
CA GLN A 221 7.39 -19.30 -7.77
C GLN A 221 7.84 -18.22 -8.77
N PRO A 222 7.55 -16.91 -8.62
CA PRO A 222 7.99 -15.89 -9.58
C PRO A 222 9.53 -15.78 -9.67
N ILE A 223 10.24 -16.10 -8.59
CA ILE A 223 11.71 -16.08 -8.56
C ILE A 223 12.25 -17.23 -9.40
N VAL A 224 11.71 -18.45 -9.21
CA VAL A 224 12.08 -19.63 -9.98
C VAL A 224 11.68 -19.49 -11.46
N GLU A 225 10.51 -18.91 -11.74
CA GLU A 225 10.08 -18.59 -13.12
C GLU A 225 11.07 -17.64 -13.81
N ASN A 226 11.54 -16.61 -13.11
CA ASN A 226 12.57 -15.70 -13.64
C ASN A 226 13.89 -16.41 -13.90
N ALA A 227 14.33 -17.29 -13.00
CA ALA A 227 15.53 -18.09 -13.18
C ALA A 227 15.43 -18.98 -14.43
N VAL A 228 14.27 -19.62 -14.68
CA VAL A 228 14.03 -20.42 -15.88
C VAL A 228 13.99 -19.54 -17.13
N CYS A 229 13.10 -18.55 -17.18
CA CYS A 229 12.81 -17.80 -18.40
C CYS A 229 13.93 -16.84 -18.81
N HIS A 230 14.54 -16.17 -17.84
CA HIS A 230 15.55 -15.14 -18.09
C HIS A 230 16.99 -15.64 -17.89
N GLY A 231 17.19 -16.64 -17.02
CA GLY A 231 18.50 -17.23 -16.76
C GLY A 231 18.80 -18.39 -17.72
N ILE A 232 18.04 -19.48 -17.60
CA ILE A 232 18.38 -20.77 -18.21
C ILE A 232 17.93 -20.90 -19.66
N GLU A 233 16.74 -20.41 -20.01
CA GLU A 233 16.19 -20.55 -21.39
C GLU A 233 17.10 -19.91 -22.44
N GLN A 234 17.81 -18.85 -22.06
CA GLN A 234 18.69 -18.07 -22.94
C GLN A 234 20.13 -18.62 -22.99
N MET A 235 20.47 -19.61 -22.16
CA MET A 235 21.82 -20.21 -22.16
C MET A 235 21.92 -21.47 -23.00
N ILE A 236 23.14 -21.75 -23.47
CA ILE A 236 23.48 -23.03 -24.11
C ILE A 236 24.07 -23.95 -23.04
N GLY A 237 23.47 -25.14 -22.85
CA GLY A 237 23.94 -26.10 -21.88
C GLY A 237 22.92 -26.51 -20.83
N ASN A 238 23.38 -27.05 -19.71
CA ASN A 238 22.53 -27.53 -18.63
C ASN A 238 22.31 -26.43 -17.60
N GLY A 239 21.04 -26.08 -17.38
CA GLY A 239 20.60 -25.14 -16.35
C GLY A 239 20.44 -25.83 -15.01
N ILE A 240 20.92 -25.20 -13.98
CA ILE A 240 20.75 -25.64 -12.59
C ILE A 240 20.09 -24.52 -11.82
N ILE A 241 18.98 -24.84 -11.17
CA ILE A 241 18.33 -23.96 -10.19
C ILE A 241 18.55 -24.61 -8.82
N LYS A 242 19.06 -23.84 -7.89
CA LYS A 242 19.30 -24.29 -6.53
C LYS A 242 18.53 -23.41 -5.55
N ILE A 243 17.70 -24.02 -4.73
CA ILE A 243 17.01 -23.38 -3.62
C ILE A 243 17.71 -23.85 -2.35
N LYS A 244 18.31 -22.93 -1.60
CA LYS A 244 18.90 -23.22 -0.30
C LYS A 244 18.12 -22.48 0.77
N VAL A 245 17.78 -23.19 1.85
CA VAL A 245 17.07 -22.62 2.99
C VAL A 245 17.93 -22.75 4.24
N ASP A 246 18.25 -21.61 4.82
CA ASP A 246 18.95 -21.50 6.09
C ASP A 246 18.03 -20.87 7.13
N ILE A 247 18.04 -21.35 8.36
CA ILE A 247 17.24 -20.82 9.45
C ILE A 247 18.15 -20.34 10.58
N THR A 248 17.83 -19.19 11.13
CA THR A 248 18.44 -18.66 12.34
C THR A 248 17.40 -18.63 13.46
N GLU A 249 17.73 -18.09 14.64
CA GLU A 249 16.75 -17.97 15.73
C GLU A 249 15.53 -17.14 15.33
N ASN A 250 15.73 -16.08 14.54
CA ASN A 250 14.69 -15.10 14.24
C ASN A 250 14.37 -14.94 12.74
N HIS A 251 15.16 -15.55 11.84
CA HIS A 251 15.02 -15.33 10.40
C HIS A 251 15.17 -16.63 9.63
N MET A 252 14.35 -16.76 8.59
CA MET A 252 14.52 -17.74 7.53
C MET A 252 15.11 -17.03 6.31
N ILE A 253 16.21 -17.54 5.79
CA ILE A 253 16.90 -17.02 4.62
C ILE A 253 16.74 -18.05 3.50
N ILE A 254 16.08 -17.64 2.41
CA ILE A 254 15.91 -18.50 1.24
C ILE A 254 16.76 -17.91 0.11
N THR A 255 17.70 -18.69 -0.38
CA THR A 255 18.56 -18.34 -1.51
C THR A 255 18.14 -19.15 -2.73
N VAL A 256 17.65 -18.48 -3.76
CA VAL A 256 17.37 -19.09 -5.07
C VAL A 256 18.48 -18.67 -6.01
N SER A 257 19.23 -19.61 -6.54
CA SER A 257 20.32 -19.34 -7.48
C SER A 257 20.18 -20.15 -8.76
N ASP A 258 20.56 -19.55 -9.87
CA ASP A 258 20.67 -20.18 -11.17
C ASP A 258 22.09 -20.03 -11.73
N ASN A 259 22.49 -20.92 -12.67
CA ASN A 259 23.72 -20.81 -13.43
C ASN A 259 23.48 -20.23 -14.84
N GLY A 260 22.44 -19.40 -14.99
CA GLY A 260 22.04 -18.82 -16.26
C GLY A 260 22.98 -17.74 -16.78
N ILE A 261 22.46 -16.91 -17.69
CA ILE A 261 23.25 -15.86 -18.33
C ILE A 261 23.65 -14.72 -17.39
N GLY A 262 23.00 -14.59 -16.22
CA GLY A 262 23.19 -13.49 -15.30
C GLY A 262 22.79 -12.11 -15.87
N MET A 263 23.10 -11.06 -15.10
CA MET A 263 22.73 -9.67 -15.46
C MET A 263 23.95 -8.76 -15.33
N PRO A 264 24.02 -7.68 -16.15
CA PRO A 264 24.99 -6.60 -15.96
C PRO A 264 24.79 -5.89 -14.61
N GLU A 265 25.87 -5.39 -14.04
CA GLU A 265 25.87 -4.73 -12.74
C GLU A 265 24.88 -3.55 -12.67
N GLU A 266 24.81 -2.76 -13.72
CA GLU A 266 23.87 -1.62 -13.84
C GLU A 266 22.40 -2.07 -13.66
N ARG A 267 22.05 -3.22 -14.26
CA ARG A 267 20.70 -3.79 -14.15
C ARG A 267 20.41 -4.32 -12.75
N VAL A 268 21.39 -4.92 -12.11
CA VAL A 268 21.28 -5.39 -10.71
C VAL A 268 21.06 -4.22 -9.77
N MET A 269 21.82 -3.13 -9.94
CA MET A 269 21.67 -1.91 -9.15
C MET A 269 20.27 -1.30 -9.34
N GLU A 270 19.79 -1.17 -10.57
CA GLU A 270 18.45 -0.66 -10.89
C GLU A 270 17.35 -1.48 -10.20
N LEU A 271 17.45 -2.82 -10.29
CA LEU A 271 16.47 -3.72 -9.68
C LEU A 271 16.49 -3.62 -8.15
N ASN A 272 17.68 -3.63 -7.53
CA ASN A 272 17.79 -3.49 -6.08
C ASN A 272 17.32 -2.11 -5.59
N GLN A 273 17.55 -1.05 -6.37
CA GLN A 273 16.99 0.27 -6.07
C GLN A 273 15.46 0.23 -6.09
N LYS A 274 14.85 -0.37 -7.12
CA LYS A 274 13.37 -0.52 -7.21
C LYS A 274 12.81 -1.37 -6.06
N LEU A 275 13.52 -2.40 -5.62
CA LEU A 275 13.13 -3.22 -4.47
C LEU A 275 13.19 -2.45 -3.15
N ASN A 276 14.09 -1.46 -3.02
CA ASN A 276 14.22 -0.63 -1.83
C ASN A 276 13.25 0.56 -1.80
N GLU A 277 12.73 0.99 -2.95
CA GLU A 277 11.75 2.08 -3.01
C GLU A 277 10.36 1.57 -2.65
N LEU A 278 9.84 1.99 -1.48
CA LEU A 278 8.44 1.80 -1.07
C LEU A 278 7.52 2.71 -1.90
N LYS A 279 7.20 2.34 -3.13
CA LYS A 279 6.16 3.04 -3.90
C LYS A 279 4.90 2.19 -4.00
N THR A 280 3.86 2.64 -3.32
CA THR A 280 2.48 2.13 -3.41
C THR A 280 1.84 2.34 -4.81
N GLU A 281 2.54 2.96 -5.74
CA GLU A 281 2.02 3.41 -7.05
C GLU A 281 2.32 2.48 -8.24
N TYR A 282 2.99 1.35 -8.05
CA TYR A 282 3.33 0.43 -9.15
C TYR A 282 2.17 -0.46 -9.66
N ILE A 283 0.92 -0.08 -9.43
CA ILE A 283 -0.26 -0.72 -10.05
C ILE A 283 -0.59 -0.08 -11.42
N LYS A 284 0.26 0.77 -11.99
CA LYS A 284 0.06 1.27 -13.35
C LYS A 284 0.82 0.42 -14.35
N ASP A 285 0.03 -0.21 -15.24
CA ASP A 285 0.46 -0.92 -16.43
C ASP A 285 1.48 -0.11 -17.25
N ASP A 286 2.75 -0.38 -17.05
CA ASP A 286 3.78 -0.02 -18.02
C ASP A 286 4.08 -1.27 -18.85
N HIS A 287 3.40 -1.38 -19.98
CA HIS A 287 3.52 -2.50 -20.92
C HIS A 287 4.93 -2.68 -21.52
N GLU A 288 5.85 -1.75 -21.29
CA GLU A 288 7.21 -1.76 -21.86
C GLU A 288 8.30 -2.39 -20.97
N ASN A 289 8.07 -2.64 -19.66
CA ASN A 289 9.09 -3.16 -18.74
C ASN A 289 8.65 -4.39 -17.96
N LYS A 290 8.32 -5.48 -18.66
CA LYS A 290 7.83 -6.73 -18.05
C LYS A 290 8.85 -7.47 -17.13
N GLY A 291 10.14 -7.15 -17.19
CA GLY A 291 11.19 -7.89 -16.49
C GLY A 291 11.62 -7.30 -15.15
N GLY A 292 10.73 -7.11 -14.21
CA GLY A 292 11.08 -6.63 -12.85
C GLY A 292 9.87 -6.40 -11.97
N ILE A 293 8.70 -6.25 -12.57
CA ILE A 293 7.44 -5.97 -11.86
C ILE A 293 7.06 -7.13 -10.92
N ALA A 294 7.27 -8.37 -11.36
CA ALA A 294 6.94 -9.56 -10.55
C ALA A 294 7.77 -9.59 -9.25
N MET A 295 9.08 -9.31 -9.33
CA MET A 295 9.98 -9.30 -8.16
C MET A 295 9.63 -8.17 -7.19
N VAL A 296 9.32 -6.98 -7.71
CA VAL A 296 8.86 -5.84 -6.89
C VAL A 296 7.55 -6.16 -6.18
N ASN A 297 6.61 -6.80 -6.86
CA ASN A 297 5.33 -7.20 -6.26
C ASN A 297 5.52 -8.25 -5.15
N VAL A 298 6.40 -9.23 -5.36
CA VAL A 298 6.76 -10.22 -4.32
C VAL A 298 7.40 -9.52 -3.12
N ASN A 299 8.39 -8.65 -3.36
CA ASN A 299 9.08 -7.90 -2.33
C ASN A 299 8.11 -7.04 -1.47
N ASN A 300 7.23 -6.30 -2.13
CA ASN A 300 6.22 -5.48 -1.45
C ASN A 300 5.26 -6.33 -0.62
N ARG A 301 4.89 -7.52 -1.10
CA ARG A 301 4.04 -8.44 -0.36
C ARG A 301 4.75 -9.03 0.86
N ILE A 302 6.03 -9.37 0.75
CA ILE A 302 6.85 -9.82 1.88
C ILE A 302 6.90 -8.72 2.94
N ARG A 303 7.23 -7.49 2.57
CA ARG A 303 7.30 -6.36 3.50
C ARG A 303 5.96 -6.06 4.16
N LEU A 304 4.86 -6.13 3.41
CA LEU A 304 3.52 -5.87 3.93
C LEU A 304 3.07 -6.91 4.98
N LEU A 305 3.40 -8.18 4.77
CA LEU A 305 2.91 -9.29 5.59
C LEU A 305 3.88 -9.72 6.70
N CYS A 306 5.19 -9.54 6.48
CA CYS A 306 6.22 -9.98 7.42
C CYS A 306 6.93 -8.83 8.15
N GLY A 307 6.95 -7.61 7.57
CA GLY A 307 7.62 -6.44 8.14
C GLY A 307 8.58 -5.78 7.15
N GLU A 308 8.87 -4.50 7.37
CA GLU A 308 9.73 -3.69 6.48
C GLU A 308 11.19 -4.14 6.46
N GLU A 309 11.63 -4.85 7.48
CA GLU A 309 12.98 -5.43 7.61
C GLU A 309 13.20 -6.66 6.71
N TYR A 310 12.11 -7.27 6.22
CA TYR A 310 12.15 -8.41 5.30
C TYR A 310 12.08 -7.93 3.85
N GLY A 311 12.53 -8.77 2.92
CA GLY A 311 12.45 -8.45 1.50
C GLY A 311 13.40 -9.29 0.66
N ILE A 312 13.55 -8.88 -0.61
CA ILE A 312 14.36 -9.55 -1.61
C ILE A 312 15.60 -8.71 -1.92
N TYR A 313 16.73 -9.37 -2.04
CA TYR A 313 17.96 -8.81 -2.56
C TYR A 313 18.46 -9.65 -3.74
N ILE A 314 18.88 -9.00 -4.82
CA ILE A 314 19.35 -9.65 -6.04
C ILE A 314 20.85 -9.47 -6.17
N TYR A 315 21.55 -10.56 -6.40
CA TYR A 315 22.96 -10.60 -6.75
C TYR A 315 23.13 -11.39 -8.04
N SER A 316 23.86 -10.85 -9.01
CA SER A 316 24.04 -11.49 -10.31
C SER A 316 25.40 -11.13 -10.92
N ILE A 317 25.98 -12.09 -11.62
CA ILE A 317 27.24 -11.91 -12.36
C ILE A 317 26.99 -12.35 -13.81
N PRO A 318 27.31 -11.53 -14.82
CA PRO A 318 27.17 -11.90 -16.22
C PRO A 318 27.86 -13.24 -16.54
N ARG A 319 27.14 -14.13 -17.19
CA ARG A 319 27.56 -15.49 -17.59
C ARG A 319 27.84 -16.45 -16.42
N MET A 320 27.53 -16.09 -15.20
CA MET A 320 27.66 -16.98 -14.03
C MET A 320 26.29 -17.28 -13.38
N GLY A 321 25.29 -16.43 -13.60
CA GLY A 321 23.94 -16.61 -13.09
C GLY A 321 23.49 -15.55 -12.08
N THR A 322 22.39 -15.79 -11.42
CA THR A 322 21.76 -14.90 -10.44
C THR A 322 21.47 -15.64 -9.16
#